data_352642fabd0c794523c79f33b323343e
#
_entry.id   352642fabd0c794523c79f33b323343e
#
_cell.length_a   1.000
_cell.length_b   1.000
_cell.length_c   1.000
_cell.angle_alpha   90.00
_cell.angle_beta   90.00
_cell.angle_gamma   90.00
#
_symmetry.space_group_name_H-M   'P 1'
#
loop_
_entity.id
_entity.type
_entity.pdbx_description
1 polymer ?
#
loop_
_entity_poly.entity_id
_entity_poly.type
_entity_poly.pdbx_seq_one_letter_code
_entity_poly.pdbx_strand_id
1 'polypeptide(L)'
;TDAIPFANSNAGEFTITFNLLTFEGSPFIKLLFGETEMTMVDNDNYSIVTTLTKGRTYTLTGVSDFADWDVDRDFFERADVSDPETLTFLPMTGMYKVTANFKHRYLKIEAMKSATELATLNDDGSGAIWAIGGMEVGKPTLKNAASWSPEDGGLCLARVADKKYQLTLVAGISLNASSFDF
;
A
#
# COMPACT_ATOMS: atom_id res chain seq x y z
N THR A 1 -3.03 -32.72 -4.90
CA THR A 1 -2.71 -31.86 -3.74
C THR A 1 -2.06 -30.62 -4.29
N ASP A 2 -2.76 -29.51 -4.17
CA ASP A 2 -2.24 -28.23 -4.60
C ASP A 2 -1.10 -27.84 -3.65
N ALA A 3 0.00 -27.33 -4.21
CA ALA A 3 1.12 -26.84 -3.42
C ALA A 3 0.65 -25.61 -2.63
N ILE A 4 1.01 -25.55 -1.36
CA ILE A 4 0.81 -24.32 -0.57
C ILE A 4 1.76 -23.28 -1.17
N PRO A 5 1.23 -22.20 -1.77
CA PRO A 5 2.10 -21.18 -2.36
C PRO A 5 2.90 -20.49 -1.26
N PHE A 6 4.20 -20.49 -1.42
CA PHE A 6 5.12 -19.76 -0.55
C PHE A 6 5.91 -18.78 -1.40
N ALA A 7 5.65 -17.50 -1.23
CA ALA A 7 6.46 -16.45 -1.82
C ALA A 7 7.09 -15.64 -0.69
N ASN A 8 8.40 -15.71 -0.58
CA ASN A 8 9.17 -14.86 0.30
C ASN A 8 10.26 -14.16 -0.50
N SER A 9 10.15 -12.84 -0.59
CA SER A 9 11.15 -12.00 -1.25
C SER A 9 12.32 -11.64 -0.34
N ASN A 10 12.24 -11.95 0.94
CA ASN A 10 13.27 -11.63 1.92
C ASN A 10 14.16 -12.84 2.20
N ALA A 11 15.46 -12.63 2.24
CA ALA A 11 16.39 -13.60 2.79
C ALA A 11 16.27 -13.61 4.32
N GLY A 12 16.21 -14.79 4.92
CA GLY A 12 16.11 -14.94 6.37
C GLY A 12 15.87 -16.37 6.80
N GLU A 13 15.88 -16.59 8.12
CA GLU A 13 15.50 -17.85 8.71
C GLU A 13 14.01 -17.86 9.02
N PHE A 14 13.31 -18.88 8.53
CA PHE A 14 11.87 -19.00 8.70
C PHE A 14 11.52 -20.33 9.37
N THR A 15 10.66 -20.28 10.37
CA THR A 15 10.07 -21.47 10.95
C THR A 15 8.75 -21.76 10.28
N ILE A 16 8.68 -22.90 9.59
CA ILE A 16 7.48 -23.39 8.92
C ILE A 16 6.80 -24.42 9.81
N THR A 17 5.56 -24.15 10.22
CA THR A 17 4.73 -25.09 10.95
C THR A 17 3.58 -25.56 10.06
N PHE A 18 3.46 -26.85 9.89
CA PHE A 18 2.39 -27.46 9.13
C PHE A 18 1.58 -28.42 10.00
N ASN A 19 0.27 -28.24 10.09
CA ASN A 19 -0.63 -29.13 10.81
C ASN A 19 -1.16 -30.19 9.87
N LEU A 20 -0.72 -31.43 10.04
CA LEU A 20 -1.12 -32.56 9.21
C LEU A 20 -2.57 -33.01 9.43
N LEU A 21 -3.22 -32.57 10.53
CA LEU A 21 -4.61 -32.91 10.81
C LEU A 21 -5.59 -31.94 10.17
N THR A 22 -5.24 -30.64 10.11
CA THR A 22 -6.08 -29.60 9.52
C THR A 22 -5.66 -29.26 8.10
N PHE A 23 -4.50 -29.71 7.65
CA PHE A 23 -3.84 -29.33 6.39
C PHE A 23 -3.61 -27.83 6.26
N GLU A 24 -3.46 -27.14 7.40
CA GLU A 24 -3.16 -25.71 7.45
C GLU A 24 -1.67 -25.49 7.65
N GLY A 25 -1.13 -24.58 6.88
CA GLY A 25 0.23 -24.07 7.07
C GLY A 25 0.19 -22.71 7.79
N SER A 26 1.16 -22.48 8.68
CA SER A 26 1.37 -21.16 9.25
C SER A 26 1.81 -20.19 8.14
N PRO A 27 1.26 -18.97 8.07
CA PRO A 27 1.81 -17.93 7.21
C PRO A 27 3.26 -17.69 7.65
N PHE A 28 4.13 -17.69 6.68
CA PHE A 28 5.55 -17.73 6.90
C PHE A 28 6.13 -16.35 7.23
N ILE A 29 5.34 -15.32 6.99
CA ILE A 29 5.65 -13.94 7.38
C ILE A 29 4.49 -13.46 8.25
N LYS A 30 4.80 -13.11 9.48
CA LYS A 30 3.88 -12.34 10.31
C LYS A 30 4.17 -10.87 10.07
N LEU A 31 3.38 -10.26 9.20
CA LEU A 31 3.49 -8.86 8.86
C LEU A 31 2.50 -8.05 9.71
N LEU A 32 3.00 -7.06 10.44
CA LEU A 32 2.18 -6.18 11.26
C LEU A 32 2.26 -4.75 10.74
N PHE A 33 1.10 -4.10 10.63
CA PHE A 33 1.00 -2.66 10.45
C PHE A 33 0.44 -2.04 11.73
N GLY A 34 1.28 -1.27 12.45
CA GLY A 34 1.05 -0.96 13.83
C GLY A 34 1.03 -2.23 14.67
N GLU A 35 -0.04 -2.45 15.43
CA GLU A 35 -0.22 -3.64 16.28
C GLU A 35 -1.08 -4.73 15.61
N THR A 36 -1.55 -4.50 14.38
CA THR A 36 -2.51 -5.38 13.72
C THR A 36 -1.84 -6.17 12.59
N GLU A 37 -2.12 -7.47 12.58
CA GLU A 37 -1.61 -8.37 11.55
C GLU A 37 -2.28 -8.10 10.21
N MET A 38 -1.46 -8.00 9.16
CA MET A 38 -1.93 -7.88 7.78
C MET A 38 -2.29 -9.26 7.23
N THR A 39 -3.35 -9.31 6.43
CA THR A 39 -3.81 -10.55 5.80
C THR A 39 -3.16 -10.71 4.43
N MET A 40 -2.67 -11.90 4.14
CA MET A 40 -2.19 -12.27 2.81
C MET A 40 -3.36 -12.26 1.82
N VAL A 41 -3.23 -11.48 0.75
CA VAL A 41 -4.22 -11.38 -0.34
C VAL A 41 -3.85 -12.33 -1.47
N ASP A 42 -2.59 -12.33 -1.83
CA ASP A 42 -1.96 -13.20 -2.82
C ASP A 42 -0.46 -13.38 -2.50
N ASN A 43 0.28 -14.01 -3.40
CA ASN A 43 1.70 -14.30 -3.18
C ASN A 43 2.58 -13.05 -3.00
N ASP A 44 2.18 -11.92 -3.56
CA ASP A 44 2.96 -10.69 -3.57
C ASP A 44 2.38 -9.61 -2.64
N ASN A 45 1.17 -9.80 -2.11
CA ASN A 45 0.43 -8.75 -1.41
C ASN A 45 -0.11 -9.19 -0.05
N TYR A 46 0.15 -8.35 0.95
CA TYR A 46 -0.53 -8.37 2.26
C TYR A 46 -1.28 -7.07 2.46
N SER A 47 -2.47 -7.12 3.01
CA SER A 47 -3.26 -5.90 3.23
C SER A 47 -3.99 -5.86 4.55
N ILE A 48 -4.33 -4.65 4.96
CA ILE A 48 -5.22 -4.36 6.09
C ILE A 48 -6.07 -3.14 5.75
N VAL A 49 -7.34 -3.17 6.15
CA VAL A 49 -8.20 -2.00 6.15
C VAL A 49 -8.35 -1.49 7.57
N THR A 50 -7.95 -0.25 7.81
CA THR A 50 -7.92 0.35 9.15
C THR A 50 -8.14 1.86 9.09
N THR A 51 -8.44 2.47 10.24
CA THR A 51 -8.47 3.92 10.36
C THR A 51 -7.06 4.45 10.57
N LEU A 52 -6.60 5.31 9.65
CA LEU A 52 -5.37 6.06 9.81
C LEU A 52 -5.68 7.48 10.30
N THR A 53 -4.93 7.94 11.28
CA THR A 53 -5.13 9.24 11.92
C THR A 53 -3.99 10.18 11.52
N LYS A 54 -4.34 11.36 11.03
CA LYS A 54 -3.37 12.40 10.66
C LYS A 54 -2.39 12.70 11.79
N GLY A 55 -1.11 12.69 11.47
CA GLY A 55 -0.02 12.97 12.42
C GLY A 55 0.32 11.82 13.36
N ARG A 56 -0.41 10.69 13.32
CA ARG A 56 -0.07 9.49 14.10
C ARG A 56 1.03 8.70 13.39
N THR A 57 1.90 8.10 14.19
CA THR A 57 2.92 7.16 13.70
C THR A 57 2.39 5.74 13.64
N TYR A 58 2.86 5.00 12.65
CA TYR A 58 2.60 3.58 12.41
C TYR A 58 3.93 2.90 12.07
N THR A 59 4.07 1.65 12.46
CA THR A 59 5.24 0.82 12.12
C THR A 59 4.83 -0.30 11.18
N LEU A 60 5.70 -0.65 10.24
CA LEU A 60 5.58 -1.89 9.48
C LEU A 60 6.68 -2.84 9.95
N THR A 61 6.30 -3.95 10.56
CA THR A 61 7.22 -4.96 11.08
C THR A 61 7.02 -6.31 10.42
N GLY A 62 8.08 -7.12 10.36
CA GLY A 62 8.09 -8.40 9.66
C GLY A 62 8.69 -8.34 8.26
N VAL A 63 9.24 -7.20 7.84
CA VAL A 63 10.00 -7.00 6.61
C VAL A 63 11.43 -6.63 6.99
N SER A 64 12.41 -7.45 6.61
CA SER A 64 13.81 -7.26 7.02
C SER A 64 14.53 -6.11 6.29
N ASP A 65 14.03 -5.70 5.13
CA ASP A 65 14.63 -4.71 4.23
C ASP A 65 13.69 -3.51 3.94
N PHE A 66 12.81 -3.19 4.89
CA PHE A 66 11.79 -2.13 4.70
C PHE A 66 12.41 -0.74 4.44
N ALA A 67 13.66 -0.52 4.85
CA ALA A 67 14.40 0.71 4.51
C ALA A 67 14.50 0.94 3.00
N ASP A 68 14.58 -0.15 2.22
CA ASP A 68 14.73 -0.14 0.76
C ASP A 68 13.39 -0.11 0.02
N TRP A 69 12.28 -0.08 0.76
CA TRP A 69 10.95 -0.02 0.15
C TRP A 69 10.57 1.41 -0.20
N ASP A 70 9.87 1.55 -1.31
CA ASP A 70 9.19 2.79 -1.65
C ASP A 70 7.96 2.99 -0.76
N VAL A 71 7.89 4.15 -0.13
CA VAL A 71 6.73 4.60 0.65
C VAL A 71 6.23 5.90 0.02
N ASP A 72 4.93 5.93 -0.29
CA ASP A 72 4.35 7.11 -0.91
C ASP A 72 4.44 8.33 0.00
N ARG A 73 5.28 9.30 -0.37
CA ARG A 73 5.54 10.53 0.37
C ARG A 73 4.31 11.44 0.52
N ASP A 74 3.28 11.22 -0.28
CA ASP A 74 2.00 11.94 -0.13
C ASP A 74 1.18 11.40 1.04
N PHE A 75 1.44 10.15 1.44
CA PHE A 75 0.72 9.49 2.53
C PHE A 75 1.54 9.35 3.81
N PHE A 76 2.86 9.13 3.68
CA PHE A 76 3.70 8.92 4.84
C PHE A 76 5.03 9.66 4.75
N GLU A 77 5.45 10.14 5.90
CA GLU A 77 6.80 10.60 6.16
C GLU A 77 7.53 9.58 7.02
N ARG A 78 8.73 9.17 6.64
CA ARG A 78 9.60 8.34 7.50
C ARG A 78 10.13 9.20 8.65
N ALA A 79 10.09 8.66 9.87
CA ALA A 79 10.49 9.41 11.05
C ALA A 79 11.98 9.75 11.04
N ASP A 80 12.83 8.79 10.69
CA ASP A 80 14.30 8.97 10.61
C ASP A 80 14.90 7.87 9.70
N VAL A 81 16.11 8.12 9.21
CA VAL A 81 16.93 7.13 8.50
C VAL A 81 17.34 5.98 9.43
N SER A 82 17.50 6.24 10.72
CA SER A 82 17.82 5.24 11.75
C SER A 82 16.61 4.40 12.19
N ASP A 83 15.38 4.85 11.87
CA ASP A 83 14.13 4.14 12.17
C ASP A 83 13.22 4.14 10.92
N PRO A 84 13.61 3.39 9.86
CA PRO A 84 12.87 3.38 8.60
C PRO A 84 11.52 2.69 8.69
N GLU A 85 11.25 1.95 9.77
CA GLU A 85 10.00 1.23 9.98
C GLU A 85 8.88 2.13 10.50
N THR A 86 9.23 3.28 11.11
CA THR A 86 8.26 4.24 11.67
C THR A 86 7.85 5.28 10.64
N LEU A 87 6.56 5.31 10.36
CA LEU A 87 5.92 6.14 9.36
C LEU A 87 4.90 7.09 10.01
N THR A 88 4.99 8.39 9.77
CA THR A 88 3.98 9.38 10.17
C THR A 88 2.95 9.54 9.07
N PHE A 89 1.67 9.33 9.38
CA PHE A 89 0.58 9.48 8.41
C PHE A 89 0.23 10.97 8.20
N LEU A 90 0.25 11.42 6.94
CA LEU A 90 0.12 12.84 6.58
C LEU A 90 -1.32 13.28 6.21
N PRO A 91 -2.13 12.48 5.48
CA PRO A 91 -3.45 12.90 5.04
C PRO A 91 -4.47 13.07 6.16
N MET A 92 -5.66 13.50 5.79
CA MET A 92 -6.80 13.58 6.69
C MET A 92 -7.15 12.20 7.26
N THR A 93 -7.54 12.19 8.54
CA THR A 93 -8.01 10.97 9.22
C THR A 93 -9.15 10.33 8.44
N GLY A 94 -9.10 9.02 8.26
CA GLY A 94 -10.10 8.26 7.51
C GLY A 94 -9.84 6.77 7.50
N MET A 95 -10.69 6.03 6.81
CA MET A 95 -10.51 4.60 6.58
C MET A 95 -9.65 4.39 5.34
N TYR A 96 -8.62 3.57 5.48
CA TYR A 96 -7.68 3.28 4.39
C TYR A 96 -7.35 1.79 4.34
N LYS A 97 -7.10 1.31 3.14
CA LYS A 97 -6.45 0.03 2.90
C LYS A 97 -4.96 0.28 2.70
N VAL A 98 -4.15 -0.39 3.49
CA VAL A 98 -2.70 -0.42 3.39
C VAL A 98 -2.32 -1.75 2.78
N THR A 99 -1.58 -1.74 1.68
CA THR A 99 -1.11 -2.94 1.00
C THR A 99 0.41 -2.93 0.92
N ALA A 100 1.04 -3.92 1.54
CA ALA A 100 2.45 -4.20 1.36
C ALA A 100 2.63 -5.07 0.10
N ASN A 101 3.17 -4.48 -0.96
CA ASN A 101 3.43 -5.16 -2.22
C ASN A 101 4.91 -5.57 -2.31
N PHE A 102 5.19 -6.86 -2.15
CA PHE A 102 6.54 -7.42 -2.14
C PHE A 102 7.20 -7.43 -3.53
N LYS A 103 6.41 -7.60 -4.59
CA LYS A 103 6.92 -7.60 -5.97
C LYS A 103 7.53 -6.25 -6.36
N HIS A 104 6.92 -5.16 -5.90
CA HIS A 104 7.36 -3.81 -6.21
C HIS A 104 8.07 -3.13 -5.04
N ARG A 105 8.19 -3.80 -3.89
CA ARG A 105 8.70 -3.22 -2.63
C ARG A 105 8.05 -1.88 -2.33
N TYR A 106 6.73 -1.88 -2.31
CA TYR A 106 5.93 -0.66 -2.24
C TYR A 106 4.79 -0.77 -1.23
N LEU A 107 4.64 0.26 -0.41
CA LEU A 107 3.51 0.38 0.50
C LEU A 107 2.42 1.24 -0.17
N LYS A 108 1.40 0.57 -0.72
CA LYS A 108 0.26 1.20 -1.39
C LYS A 108 -0.81 1.60 -0.39
N ILE A 109 -1.38 2.80 -0.58
CA ILE A 109 -2.48 3.32 0.25
C ILE A 109 -3.68 3.65 -0.62
N GLU A 110 -4.86 3.19 -0.18
CA GLU A 110 -6.12 3.37 -0.87
C GLU A 110 -7.17 3.86 0.13
N ALA A 111 -7.86 4.97 -0.18
CA ALA A 111 -8.96 5.45 0.65
C ALA A 111 -10.18 4.54 0.50
N MET A 112 -10.79 4.18 1.64
CA MET A 112 -11.90 3.24 1.71
C MET A 112 -13.18 3.93 2.19
N LYS A 113 -14.31 3.55 1.62
CA LYS A 113 -15.65 3.90 2.10
C LYS A 113 -16.13 2.89 3.15
N SER A 114 -15.77 1.63 2.97
CA SER A 114 -16.06 0.52 3.89
C SER A 114 -14.88 -0.47 3.91
N ALA A 115 -15.01 -1.57 4.63
CA ALA A 115 -13.97 -2.61 4.66
C ALA A 115 -13.68 -3.23 3.27
N THR A 116 -14.62 -3.13 2.32
CA THR A 116 -14.53 -3.80 1.01
C THR A 116 -14.74 -2.86 -0.18
N GLU A 117 -15.08 -1.58 0.05
CA GLU A 117 -15.45 -0.63 -1.01
C GLU A 117 -14.49 0.56 -1.00
N LEU A 118 -13.91 0.88 -2.15
CA LEU A 118 -13.08 2.07 -2.33
C LEU A 118 -13.93 3.34 -2.14
N ALA A 119 -13.32 4.38 -1.58
CA ALA A 119 -13.97 5.68 -1.49
C ALA A 119 -14.03 6.36 -2.86
N THR A 120 -15.09 7.12 -3.08
CA THR A 120 -15.27 8.00 -4.23
C THR A 120 -15.42 9.44 -3.76
N LEU A 121 -15.32 10.41 -4.66
CA LEU A 121 -15.53 11.81 -4.33
C LEU A 121 -17.01 12.06 -4.00
N ASN A 122 -17.27 12.67 -2.87
CA ASN A 122 -18.60 13.07 -2.42
C ASN A 122 -18.90 14.52 -2.86
N ASP A 123 -20.17 14.89 -2.90
CA ASP A 123 -20.62 16.25 -3.29
C ASP A 123 -20.07 17.36 -2.38
N ASP A 124 -19.81 17.06 -1.12
CA ASP A 124 -19.19 17.98 -0.17
C ASP A 124 -17.69 18.16 -0.35
N GLY A 125 -17.09 17.41 -1.29
CA GLY A 125 -15.66 17.40 -1.57
C GLY A 125 -14.84 16.55 -0.59
N SER A 126 -15.49 15.65 0.17
CA SER A 126 -14.83 14.58 0.93
C SER A 126 -14.67 13.30 0.08
N GLY A 127 -14.15 12.23 0.68
CA GLY A 127 -13.95 10.96 -0.01
C GLY A 127 -12.60 10.87 -0.72
N ALA A 128 -12.55 10.35 -1.94
CA ALA A 128 -11.31 10.11 -2.67
C ALA A 128 -11.37 10.55 -4.13
N ILE A 129 -10.22 10.98 -4.64
CA ILE A 129 -9.95 11.20 -6.07
C ILE A 129 -8.90 10.18 -6.50
N TRP A 130 -9.03 9.67 -7.71
CA TRP A 130 -8.17 8.65 -8.28
C TRP A 130 -7.56 9.11 -9.60
N ALA A 131 -6.25 8.96 -9.73
CA ALA A 131 -5.58 9.04 -11.02
C ALA A 131 -5.65 7.66 -11.68
N ILE A 132 -6.26 7.60 -12.85
CA ILE A 132 -6.38 6.41 -13.70
C ILE A 132 -5.83 6.77 -15.08
N GLY A 133 -5.48 5.79 -15.88
CA GLY A 133 -5.05 6.05 -17.24
C GLY A 133 -4.12 4.99 -17.79
N GLY A 134 -4.44 4.47 -18.95
CA GLY A 134 -3.84 3.36 -19.66
C GLY A 134 -2.31 3.31 -19.68
N MET A 135 -1.68 3.01 -18.57
CA MET A 135 -0.23 2.87 -18.40
C MET A 135 0.57 4.19 -18.33
N GLU A 136 -0.10 5.34 -18.24
CA GLU A 136 0.58 6.63 -18.23
C GLU A 136 1.04 7.09 -16.84
N VAL A 137 0.43 6.53 -15.80
CA VAL A 137 0.79 6.78 -14.40
C VAL A 137 0.96 5.46 -13.64
N GLY A 138 1.85 5.42 -12.67
CA GLY A 138 2.09 4.23 -11.85
C GLY A 138 2.98 4.52 -10.65
N LYS A 139 2.79 3.81 -9.54
CA LYS A 139 3.65 3.91 -8.35
C LYS A 139 4.07 2.50 -7.88
N PRO A 140 5.31 2.33 -7.47
CA PRO A 140 6.39 3.34 -7.38
C PRO A 140 6.93 3.76 -8.75
N THR A 141 6.69 2.98 -9.79
CA THR A 141 7.13 3.25 -11.16
C THR A 141 6.07 2.83 -12.17
N LEU A 142 6.25 3.18 -13.45
CA LEU A 142 5.40 2.75 -14.57
C LEU A 142 5.38 1.21 -14.78
N LYS A 143 6.27 0.44 -14.14
CA LYS A 143 6.16 -1.03 -14.10
C LYS A 143 4.95 -1.53 -13.32
N ASN A 144 4.40 -0.67 -12.45
CA ASN A 144 3.15 -0.88 -11.71
C ASN A 144 2.13 0.19 -12.14
N ALA A 145 1.90 0.27 -13.45
CA ALA A 145 1.05 1.31 -14.03
C ALA A 145 -0.44 1.08 -13.72
N ALA A 146 -1.14 2.19 -13.52
CA ALA A 146 -2.58 2.21 -13.37
C ALA A 146 -3.29 1.85 -14.68
N SER A 147 -4.43 1.18 -14.56
CA SER A 147 -5.38 0.96 -15.65
C SER A 147 -6.43 2.08 -15.68
N TRP A 148 -7.57 1.83 -16.32
CA TRP A 148 -8.67 2.79 -16.46
C TRP A 148 -9.73 2.67 -15.35
N SER A 149 -9.41 1.99 -14.25
CA SER A 149 -10.30 1.79 -13.10
C SER A 149 -9.52 1.99 -11.79
N PRO A 150 -10.13 2.61 -10.75
CA PRO A 150 -9.53 2.69 -9.43
C PRO A 150 -9.18 1.31 -8.84
N GLU A 151 -10.03 0.31 -9.08
CA GLU A 151 -9.86 -1.07 -8.60
C GLU A 151 -8.68 -1.77 -9.27
N ASP A 152 -8.38 -1.41 -10.51
CA ASP A 152 -7.32 -1.99 -11.32
C ASP A 152 -6.09 -1.08 -11.36
N GLY A 153 -5.49 -0.89 -10.21
CA GLY A 153 -4.23 -0.17 -10.06
C GLY A 153 -4.33 1.36 -10.01
N GLY A 154 -5.53 1.93 -9.93
CA GLY A 154 -5.69 3.37 -9.75
C GLY A 154 -4.87 3.94 -8.61
N LEU A 155 -4.33 5.14 -8.77
CA LEU A 155 -3.56 5.83 -7.75
C LEU A 155 -4.47 6.74 -6.94
N CYS A 156 -4.62 6.43 -5.64
CA CYS A 156 -5.35 7.28 -4.71
C CYS A 156 -4.59 8.58 -4.47
N LEU A 157 -5.26 9.72 -4.60
CA LEU A 157 -4.71 11.00 -4.20
C LEU A 157 -4.83 11.18 -2.69
N ALA A 158 -3.77 11.64 -2.05
CA ALA A 158 -3.77 11.93 -0.63
C ALA A 158 -4.62 13.18 -0.31
N ARG A 159 -5.67 13.03 0.50
CA ARG A 159 -6.45 14.17 0.97
C ARG A 159 -5.70 14.90 2.09
N VAL A 160 -4.96 15.95 1.76
CA VAL A 160 -4.06 16.66 2.68
C VAL A 160 -4.76 17.71 3.54
N ALA A 161 -5.90 18.24 3.05
CA ALA A 161 -6.76 19.18 3.77
C ALA A 161 -8.20 19.06 3.26
N ASP A 162 -9.13 19.85 3.81
CA ASP A 162 -10.49 19.90 3.29
C ASP A 162 -10.48 20.33 1.82
N LYS A 163 -11.15 19.53 0.96
CA LYS A 163 -11.25 19.71 -0.50
C LYS A 163 -9.89 19.83 -1.22
N LYS A 164 -8.78 19.43 -0.58
CA LYS A 164 -7.44 19.50 -1.16
C LYS A 164 -6.81 18.11 -1.23
N TYR A 165 -6.51 17.70 -2.46
CA TYR A 165 -5.90 16.41 -2.78
C TYR A 165 -4.53 16.61 -3.41
N GLN A 166 -3.63 15.67 -3.20
CA GLN A 166 -2.26 15.72 -3.67
C GLN A 166 -1.84 14.38 -4.26
N LEU A 167 -1.13 14.43 -5.38
CA LEU A 167 -0.45 13.29 -5.99
C LEU A 167 0.90 13.76 -6.51
N THR A 168 1.97 13.19 -5.98
CA THR A 168 3.33 13.46 -6.44
C THR A 168 3.75 12.35 -7.39
N LEU A 169 4.12 12.73 -8.61
CA LEU A 169 4.64 11.85 -9.65
C LEU A 169 6.01 12.34 -10.10
N VAL A 170 6.83 11.43 -10.59
CA VAL A 170 8.18 11.71 -11.11
C VAL A 170 8.18 11.41 -12.60
N ALA A 171 8.41 12.44 -13.43
CA ALA A 171 8.46 12.32 -14.88
C ALA A 171 9.54 11.30 -15.30
N GLY A 172 9.16 10.39 -16.18
CA GLY A 172 10.02 9.30 -16.65
C GLY A 172 10.14 8.10 -15.69
N ILE A 173 9.57 8.18 -14.48
CA ILE A 173 9.59 7.09 -13.49
C ILE A 173 8.17 6.62 -13.18
N SER A 174 7.34 7.49 -12.63
CA SER A 174 5.94 7.22 -12.25
C SER A 174 4.91 7.92 -13.13
N LEU A 175 5.37 8.76 -14.06
CA LEU A 175 4.60 9.47 -15.06
C LEU A 175 5.27 9.35 -16.41
N ASN A 176 4.51 8.97 -17.45
CA ASN A 176 4.97 9.04 -18.82
C ASN A 176 4.90 10.50 -19.31
N ALA A 177 6.05 11.18 -19.27
CA ALA A 177 6.14 12.61 -19.57
C ALA A 177 5.76 13.00 -21.03
N SER A 178 5.68 12.03 -21.93
CA SER A 178 5.32 12.27 -23.34
C SER A 178 3.82 12.26 -23.61
N SER A 179 3.00 11.80 -22.67
CA SER A 179 1.57 11.55 -22.87
C SER A 179 0.68 12.23 -21.82
N PHE A 180 1.24 13.12 -21.01
CA PHE A 180 0.48 13.75 -19.92
C PHE A 180 -0.09 15.08 -20.40
N ASP A 181 -1.44 15.16 -20.44
CA ASP A 181 -2.22 16.36 -20.63
C ASP A 181 -3.01 16.69 -19.34
N PHE A 182 -3.17 17.98 -19.04
CA PHE A 182 -3.99 18.45 -17.93
C PHE A 182 -5.41 18.79 -18.37
#